data_867e8ba8638bd0a8172d7b6820933a29
#
_entry.id   867e8ba8638bd0a8172d7b6820933a29
#
_cell.length_a   1.000
_cell.length_b   1.000
_cell.length_c   1.000
_cell.angle_alpha   90.00
_cell.angle_beta   90.00
_cell.angle_gamma   90.00
#
_symmetry.space_group_name_H-M   'P 1'
#
loop_
_entity.id
_entity.type
_entity.pdbx_description
1 polymer ?
#
loop_
_entity_poly.entity_id
_entity_poly.type
_entity_poly.pdbx_seq_one_letter_code
_entity_poly.pdbx_strand_id
1 'polypeptide(L)'
;MENGIQVSSLKPLLLNAMQVHQAFAGMRSLGCQVVQLQWIDSSVSAECIALAMDENGIRSVSVQDFYEIIRENFSYYTNLNTVTGGKWLCVSRIPDRLKSPEGLNAYIEELRSMQKTLDGLGQKLCFHPVSADFTAVPGMNAVEFLLENMPELDLCLDLYHLNRNCQDMPGFIRRYGSRICMVHFKDAVGDGLVPAGQGDTDWTGVVQACLEAGVPYAFVEQERWQRDPYDCLKEAMDWLDQEMANCTQRNYL
;
A
#
# COMPACT_ATOMS: atom_id res chain seq x y z
N MET A 1 15.17 0.98 -0.10
CA MET A 1 13.74 0.61 -0.02
C MET A 1 13.65 -0.69 0.77
N GLU A 2 12.79 -0.75 1.79
CA GLU A 2 12.60 -1.95 2.60
C GLU A 2 11.45 -2.79 2.04
N ASN A 3 11.69 -4.10 1.83
CA ASN A 3 10.72 -5.03 1.25
C ASN A 3 9.85 -5.66 2.35
N GLY A 4 8.55 -5.73 2.14
CA GLY A 4 7.57 -6.30 3.07
C GLY A 4 6.33 -6.86 2.39
N ILE A 5 5.30 -7.14 3.19
CA ILE A 5 4.06 -7.75 2.72
C ILE A 5 2.87 -6.83 3.02
N GLN A 6 2.01 -6.61 2.01
CA GLN A 6 0.67 -6.10 2.22
C GLN A 6 -0.21 -7.23 2.78
N VAL A 7 -0.69 -7.04 4.02
CA VAL A 7 -1.37 -8.09 4.81
C VAL A 7 -2.70 -8.54 4.18
N SER A 8 -3.34 -7.71 3.35
CA SER A 8 -4.52 -8.07 2.55
C SER A 8 -4.31 -9.34 1.71
N SER A 9 -3.07 -9.63 1.34
CA SER A 9 -2.69 -10.86 0.63
C SER A 9 -3.10 -12.13 1.38
N LEU A 10 -3.23 -12.07 2.70
CA LEU A 10 -3.60 -13.20 3.55
C LEU A 10 -5.03 -13.08 4.11
N LYS A 11 -5.88 -12.21 3.56
CA LYS A 11 -7.24 -11.92 4.06
C LYS A 11 -8.03 -13.15 4.51
N PRO A 12 -8.12 -14.27 3.77
CA PRO A 12 -8.86 -15.46 4.22
C PRO A 12 -8.26 -16.16 5.45
N LEU A 13 -7.04 -15.79 5.85
CA LEU A 13 -6.31 -16.34 6.99
C LEU A 13 -6.26 -15.36 8.18
N LEU A 14 -7.11 -14.32 8.21
CA LEU A 14 -7.08 -13.23 9.20
C LEU A 14 -8.44 -13.07 9.92
N LEU A 15 -9.21 -14.16 10.05
CA LEU A 15 -10.61 -14.12 10.51
C LEU A 15 -10.75 -14.17 12.03
N ASN A 16 -9.70 -14.47 12.78
CA ASN A 16 -9.69 -14.54 14.24
C ASN A 16 -8.27 -14.43 14.79
N ALA A 17 -8.13 -14.21 16.09
CA ALA A 17 -6.85 -14.03 16.77
C ALA A 17 -5.82 -15.14 16.49
N MET A 18 -6.23 -16.41 16.56
CA MET A 18 -5.32 -17.54 16.31
C MET A 18 -4.78 -17.52 14.87
N GLN A 19 -5.64 -17.28 13.89
CA GLN A 19 -5.24 -17.17 12.49
C GLN A 19 -4.30 -15.99 12.26
N VAL A 20 -4.55 -14.85 12.90
CA VAL A 20 -3.68 -13.68 12.84
C VAL A 20 -2.28 -14.02 13.36
N HIS A 21 -2.15 -14.65 14.54
CA HIS A 21 -0.85 -15.10 15.06
C HIS A 21 -0.15 -16.06 14.08
N GLN A 22 -0.87 -17.03 13.52
CA GLN A 22 -0.32 -17.97 12.53
C GLN A 22 0.12 -17.26 11.25
N ALA A 23 -0.64 -16.28 10.76
CA ALA A 23 -0.30 -15.51 9.58
C ALA A 23 0.98 -14.70 9.78
N PHE A 24 1.14 -14.03 10.92
CA PHE A 24 2.37 -13.28 11.23
C PHE A 24 3.57 -14.21 11.40
N ALA A 25 3.41 -15.38 12.04
CA ALA A 25 4.46 -16.40 12.11
C ALA A 25 4.84 -16.91 10.70
N GLY A 26 3.86 -17.13 9.83
CA GLY A 26 4.08 -17.48 8.43
C GLY A 26 4.86 -16.41 7.68
N MET A 27 4.45 -15.14 7.75
CA MET A 27 5.18 -14.03 7.13
C MET A 27 6.62 -13.91 7.66
N ARG A 28 6.82 -14.10 8.97
CA ARG A 28 8.17 -14.10 9.58
C ARG A 28 9.05 -15.20 9.01
N SER A 29 8.50 -16.40 8.77
CA SER A 29 9.25 -17.53 8.19
C SER A 29 9.75 -17.24 6.76
N LEU A 30 9.09 -16.33 6.03
CA LEU A 30 9.53 -15.85 4.73
C LEU A 30 10.65 -14.79 4.80
N GLY A 31 11.01 -14.33 6.00
CA GLY A 31 11.96 -13.24 6.22
C GLY A 31 11.31 -11.85 6.30
N CYS A 32 9.98 -11.74 6.22
CA CYS A 32 9.27 -10.47 6.33
C CYS A 32 9.50 -9.84 7.72
N GLN A 33 9.81 -8.52 7.73
CA GLN A 33 10.02 -7.74 8.95
C GLN A 33 9.12 -6.50 9.00
N VAL A 34 8.52 -6.13 7.88
CA VAL A 34 7.69 -4.93 7.76
C VAL A 34 6.41 -5.24 7.01
N VAL A 35 5.30 -4.68 7.46
CA VAL A 35 3.99 -4.89 6.84
C VAL A 35 3.20 -3.58 6.73
N GLN A 36 2.25 -3.57 5.80
CA GLN A 36 1.12 -2.68 5.82
C GLN A 36 -0.13 -3.49 6.19
N LEU A 37 -0.85 -3.06 7.24
CA LEU A 37 -2.03 -3.77 7.74
C LEU A 37 -3.27 -3.41 6.91
N GLN A 38 -4.02 -4.44 6.50
CA GLN A 38 -5.31 -4.26 5.83
C GLN A 38 -6.15 -5.53 5.97
N TRP A 39 -7.47 -5.36 6.10
CA TRP A 39 -8.50 -6.41 6.04
C TRP A 39 -8.33 -7.53 7.05
N ILE A 40 -7.78 -7.25 8.22
CA ILE A 40 -7.88 -8.14 9.37
C ILE A 40 -9.32 -8.04 9.89
N ASP A 41 -9.92 -9.17 10.25
CA ASP A 41 -11.30 -9.20 10.73
C ASP A 41 -11.48 -8.31 11.97
N SER A 42 -12.55 -7.51 11.98
CA SER A 42 -12.81 -6.50 13.04
C SER A 42 -13.08 -7.11 14.42
N SER A 43 -13.30 -8.43 14.51
CA SER A 43 -13.38 -9.14 15.79
C SER A 43 -12.01 -9.33 16.47
N VAL A 44 -10.91 -9.11 15.74
CA VAL A 44 -9.55 -9.17 16.28
C VAL A 44 -9.16 -7.80 16.82
N SER A 45 -8.90 -7.69 18.12
CA SER A 45 -8.54 -6.40 18.72
C SER A 45 -7.18 -5.89 18.26
N ALA A 46 -7.00 -4.57 18.29
CA ALA A 46 -5.74 -3.92 17.93
C ALA A 46 -4.57 -4.43 18.77
N GLU A 47 -4.80 -4.70 20.06
CA GLU A 47 -3.79 -5.23 20.99
C GLU A 47 -3.39 -6.66 20.62
N CYS A 48 -4.34 -7.49 20.15
CA CYS A 48 -4.04 -8.83 19.68
C CYS A 48 -3.19 -8.81 18.42
N ILE A 49 -3.48 -7.88 17.49
CA ILE A 49 -2.68 -7.69 16.28
C ILE A 49 -1.26 -7.23 16.64
N ALA A 50 -1.14 -6.24 17.53
CA ALA A 50 0.15 -5.75 18.00
C ALA A 50 0.98 -6.83 18.70
N LEU A 51 0.35 -7.66 19.54
CA LEU A 51 1.00 -8.79 20.20
C LEU A 51 1.53 -9.81 19.19
N ALA A 52 0.71 -10.18 18.20
CA ALA A 52 1.11 -11.11 17.14
C ALA A 52 2.30 -10.58 16.32
N MET A 53 2.35 -9.28 16.08
CA MET A 53 3.47 -8.61 15.41
C MET A 53 4.73 -8.63 16.27
N ASP A 54 4.62 -8.27 17.55
CA ASP A 54 5.75 -8.20 18.51
C ASP A 54 6.39 -9.58 18.72
N GLU A 55 5.57 -10.61 18.95
CA GLU A 55 6.04 -12.00 19.12
C GLU A 55 6.80 -12.53 17.89
N ASN A 56 6.51 -12.00 16.69
CA ASN A 56 7.18 -12.38 15.45
C ASN A 56 8.25 -11.38 14.98
N GLY A 57 8.50 -10.30 15.74
CA GLY A 57 9.46 -9.27 15.36
C GLY A 57 9.13 -8.60 14.02
N ILE A 58 7.83 -8.38 13.76
CA ILE A 58 7.30 -7.69 12.58
C ILE A 58 6.78 -6.33 13.02
N ARG A 59 7.07 -5.28 12.26
CA ARG A 59 6.56 -3.92 12.51
C ARG A 59 5.58 -3.49 11.43
N SER A 60 4.56 -2.72 11.80
CA SER A 60 3.68 -2.03 10.85
C SER A 60 4.23 -0.64 10.52
N VAL A 61 4.01 -0.19 9.30
CA VAL A 61 4.26 1.21 8.92
C VAL A 61 2.96 1.95 8.63
N SER A 62 1.88 1.24 8.35
CA SER A 62 0.62 1.84 7.93
C SER A 62 -0.55 0.88 8.15
N VAL A 63 -1.71 1.45 8.40
CA VAL A 63 -3.00 0.75 8.32
C VAL A 63 -3.77 1.32 7.13
N GLN A 64 -4.35 0.45 6.29
CA GLN A 64 -5.09 0.82 5.08
C GLN A 64 -6.51 0.28 5.10
N ASP A 65 -7.46 1.07 4.60
CA ASP A 65 -8.79 0.59 4.17
C ASP A 65 -9.42 1.60 3.19
N PHE A 66 -10.62 1.28 2.70
CA PHE A 66 -11.38 2.21 1.89
C PHE A 66 -11.73 3.47 2.68
N TYR A 67 -11.70 4.61 2.00
CA TYR A 67 -11.95 5.91 2.63
C TYR A 67 -13.25 5.94 3.45
N GLU A 68 -14.38 5.44 2.91
CA GLU A 68 -15.66 5.48 3.63
C GLU A 68 -15.64 4.61 4.88
N ILE A 69 -14.96 3.46 4.85
CA ILE A 69 -14.79 2.56 6.00
C ILE A 69 -13.98 3.25 7.10
N ILE A 70 -12.85 3.86 6.72
CA ILE A 70 -12.00 4.61 7.67
C ILE A 70 -12.77 5.80 8.24
N ARG A 71 -13.48 6.58 7.40
CA ARG A 71 -14.25 7.75 7.84
C ARG A 71 -15.31 7.38 8.88
N GLU A 72 -16.02 6.29 8.67
CA GLU A 72 -17.07 5.81 9.59
C GLU A 72 -16.49 5.22 10.89
N ASN A 73 -15.27 4.69 10.86
CA ASN A 73 -14.61 4.02 11.98
C ASN A 73 -13.27 4.67 12.34
N PHE A 74 -13.15 5.98 12.19
CA PHE A 74 -11.88 6.71 12.26
C PHE A 74 -11.10 6.46 13.55
N SER A 75 -11.79 6.45 14.70
CA SER A 75 -11.16 6.18 16.01
C SER A 75 -10.57 4.78 16.10
N TYR A 76 -11.21 3.77 15.50
CA TYR A 76 -10.67 2.40 15.46
C TYR A 76 -9.37 2.35 14.65
N TYR A 77 -9.37 2.92 13.44
CA TYR A 77 -8.20 2.88 12.55
C TYR A 77 -7.03 3.70 13.09
N THR A 78 -7.28 4.86 13.70
CA THR A 78 -6.23 5.66 14.34
C THR A 78 -5.66 4.97 15.56
N ASN A 79 -6.50 4.29 16.37
CA ASN A 79 -6.04 3.47 17.51
C ASN A 79 -5.22 2.28 17.03
N LEU A 80 -5.71 1.51 16.04
CA LEU A 80 -4.97 0.38 15.48
C LEU A 80 -3.60 0.82 14.97
N ASN A 81 -3.55 1.92 14.20
CA ASN A 81 -2.29 2.48 13.69
C ASN A 81 -1.35 2.92 14.82
N THR A 82 -1.88 3.50 15.90
CA THR A 82 -1.09 3.90 17.09
C THR A 82 -0.52 2.68 17.80
N VAL A 83 -1.36 1.69 18.13
CA VAL A 83 -0.99 0.51 18.91
C VAL A 83 0.03 -0.36 18.16
N THR A 84 -0.07 -0.42 16.84
CA THR A 84 0.87 -1.17 15.98
C THR A 84 2.10 -0.37 15.54
N GLY A 85 2.21 0.89 15.97
CA GLY A 85 3.37 1.76 15.67
C GLY A 85 3.40 2.28 14.24
N GLY A 86 2.27 2.25 13.53
CA GLY A 86 2.16 2.74 12.16
C GLY A 86 2.28 4.27 12.08
N LYS A 87 2.98 4.74 11.07
CA LYS A 87 3.16 6.17 10.80
C LYS A 87 2.05 6.75 9.91
N TRP A 88 1.55 5.95 8.96
CA TRP A 88 0.57 6.43 7.99
C TRP A 88 -0.78 5.73 8.19
N LEU A 89 -1.85 6.53 8.17
CA LEU A 89 -3.20 6.04 7.93
C LEU A 89 -3.49 6.17 6.43
N CYS A 90 -3.71 5.05 5.76
CA CYS A 90 -3.83 4.99 4.31
C CYS A 90 -5.31 4.86 3.91
N VAL A 91 -5.84 5.89 3.26
CA VAL A 91 -7.19 5.85 2.69
C VAL A 91 -7.13 5.42 1.24
N SER A 92 -7.97 4.47 0.84
CA SER A 92 -8.01 3.96 -0.53
C SER A 92 -9.32 4.33 -1.21
N ARG A 93 -9.23 4.57 -2.52
CA ARG A 93 -10.33 4.84 -3.45
C ARG A 93 -11.08 6.14 -3.18
N ILE A 94 -11.25 6.93 -4.24
CA ILE A 94 -12.12 8.12 -4.22
C ILE A 94 -13.58 7.65 -4.13
N PRO A 95 -14.37 8.14 -3.15
CA PRO A 95 -15.79 7.80 -3.05
C PRO A 95 -16.58 8.16 -4.30
N ASP A 96 -17.50 7.28 -4.72
CA ASP A 96 -18.28 7.51 -5.94
C ASP A 96 -19.07 8.82 -5.91
N ARG A 97 -19.54 9.26 -4.72
CA ARG A 97 -20.21 10.55 -4.51
C ARG A 97 -19.33 11.77 -4.77
N LEU A 98 -18.00 11.61 -4.82
CA LEU A 98 -17.02 12.68 -4.97
C LEU A 98 -16.29 12.65 -6.33
N LYS A 99 -16.73 11.82 -7.26
CA LYS A 99 -16.17 11.70 -8.62
C LYS A 99 -16.71 12.75 -9.56
N SER A 100 -16.52 14.02 -9.21
CA SER A 100 -16.76 15.20 -10.06
C SER A 100 -15.71 16.27 -9.74
N PRO A 101 -15.52 17.31 -10.59
CA PRO A 101 -14.56 18.38 -10.28
C PRO A 101 -14.83 19.06 -8.93
N GLU A 102 -16.10 19.35 -8.62
CA GLU A 102 -16.52 19.91 -7.35
C GLU A 102 -16.34 18.89 -6.20
N GLY A 103 -16.66 17.63 -6.47
CA GLY A 103 -16.49 16.52 -5.53
C GLY A 103 -15.04 16.30 -5.13
N LEU A 104 -14.09 16.41 -6.06
CA LEU A 104 -12.66 16.31 -5.74
C LEU A 104 -12.19 17.43 -4.81
N ASN A 105 -12.68 18.66 -4.99
CA ASN A 105 -12.38 19.75 -4.05
C ASN A 105 -12.96 19.46 -2.66
N ALA A 106 -14.19 18.96 -2.58
CA ALA A 106 -14.78 18.53 -1.31
C ALA A 106 -13.99 17.39 -0.67
N TYR A 107 -13.51 16.43 -1.47
CA TYR A 107 -12.66 15.33 -0.98
C TYR A 107 -11.35 15.83 -0.37
N ILE A 108 -10.70 16.80 -1.01
CA ILE A 108 -9.49 17.44 -0.46
C ILE A 108 -9.77 18.06 0.92
N GLU A 109 -10.89 18.75 1.10
CA GLU A 109 -11.24 19.32 2.40
C GLU A 109 -11.54 18.24 3.46
N GLU A 110 -12.20 17.13 3.06
CA GLU A 110 -12.40 15.99 3.95
C GLU A 110 -11.05 15.36 4.36
N LEU A 111 -10.12 15.15 3.41
CA LEU A 111 -8.78 14.63 3.68
C LEU A 111 -7.95 15.56 4.58
N ARG A 112 -8.01 16.88 4.36
CA ARG A 112 -7.35 17.89 5.23
C ARG A 112 -7.87 17.85 6.65
N SER A 113 -9.18 17.66 6.81
CA SER A 113 -9.79 17.51 8.14
C SER A 113 -9.28 16.27 8.87
N MET A 114 -9.13 15.13 8.13
CA MET A 114 -8.53 13.91 8.67
C MET A 114 -7.05 14.13 9.04
N GLN A 115 -6.26 14.75 8.14
CA GLN A 115 -4.85 15.03 8.39
C GLN A 115 -4.65 15.88 9.65
N LYS A 116 -5.46 16.93 9.84
CA LYS A 116 -5.39 17.76 11.04
C LYS A 116 -5.58 16.97 12.34
N THR A 117 -6.45 15.95 12.32
CA THR A 117 -6.64 15.08 13.49
C THR A 117 -5.45 14.15 13.67
N LEU A 118 -4.92 13.59 12.57
CA LEU A 118 -3.75 12.70 12.58
C LEU A 118 -2.48 13.43 13.06
N ASP A 119 -2.31 14.72 12.73
CA ASP A 119 -1.19 15.53 13.22
C ASP A 119 -1.14 15.57 14.76
N GLY A 120 -2.30 15.65 15.41
CA GLY A 120 -2.42 15.59 16.87
C GLY A 120 -2.02 14.22 17.47
N LEU A 121 -1.98 13.19 16.67
CA LEU A 121 -1.58 11.82 17.03
C LEU A 121 -0.15 11.49 16.57
N GLY A 122 0.55 12.40 15.90
CA GLY A 122 1.86 12.15 15.29
C GLY A 122 1.81 11.20 14.08
N GLN A 123 0.63 11.03 13.48
CA GLN A 123 0.40 10.21 12.30
C GLN A 123 0.27 11.08 11.04
N LYS A 124 0.41 10.46 9.88
CA LYS A 124 0.23 11.09 8.58
C LYS A 124 -0.88 10.41 7.79
N LEU A 125 -1.51 11.16 6.91
CA LEU A 125 -2.43 10.62 5.91
C LEU A 125 -1.67 10.25 4.66
N CYS A 126 -1.99 9.10 4.06
CA CYS A 126 -1.62 8.81 2.67
C CYS A 126 -2.82 8.29 1.88
N PHE A 127 -2.76 8.46 0.57
CA PHE A 127 -3.80 8.04 -0.35
C PHE A 127 -3.31 6.89 -1.22
N HIS A 128 -4.14 5.83 -1.33
CA HIS A 128 -3.92 4.69 -2.20
C HIS A 128 -4.94 4.70 -3.35
N PRO A 129 -4.57 5.18 -4.55
CA PRO A 129 -5.45 5.17 -5.70
C PRO A 129 -5.62 3.76 -6.27
N VAL A 130 -6.84 3.44 -6.69
CA VAL A 130 -7.13 2.26 -7.52
C VAL A 130 -7.31 2.68 -8.98
N SER A 131 -7.28 1.72 -9.93
CA SER A 131 -7.35 2.02 -11.38
C SER A 131 -8.47 2.98 -11.76
N ALA A 132 -9.66 2.84 -11.15
CA ALA A 132 -10.81 3.68 -11.44
C ALA A 132 -10.68 5.14 -10.95
N ASP A 133 -9.70 5.44 -10.09
CA ASP A 133 -9.52 6.80 -9.57
C ASP A 133 -8.77 7.69 -10.57
N PHE A 134 -7.89 7.12 -11.39
CA PHE A 134 -7.16 7.88 -12.42
C PHE A 134 -8.09 8.47 -13.47
N THR A 135 -9.21 7.82 -13.74
CA THR A 135 -10.22 8.23 -14.74
C THR A 135 -11.57 8.56 -14.10
N ALA A 136 -11.60 8.83 -12.80
CA ALA A 136 -12.82 9.07 -12.02
C ALA A 136 -13.63 10.26 -12.53
N VAL A 137 -12.97 11.25 -13.12
CA VAL A 137 -13.59 12.44 -13.72
C VAL A 137 -13.22 12.50 -15.20
N PRO A 138 -14.19 12.57 -16.13
CA PRO A 138 -13.91 12.65 -17.56
C PRO A 138 -13.00 13.83 -17.92
N GLY A 139 -11.92 13.54 -18.67
CA GLY A 139 -10.96 14.55 -19.14
C GLY A 139 -9.97 15.04 -18.09
N MET A 140 -9.94 14.42 -16.89
CA MET A 140 -9.05 14.79 -15.79
C MET A 140 -8.43 13.52 -15.17
N ASN A 141 -7.13 13.56 -14.88
CA ASN A 141 -6.52 12.59 -14.00
C ASN A 141 -6.78 13.01 -12.54
N ALA A 142 -7.76 12.36 -11.89
CA ALA A 142 -8.18 12.76 -10.54
C ALA A 142 -7.09 12.52 -9.50
N VAL A 143 -6.21 11.54 -9.71
CA VAL A 143 -5.06 11.29 -8.81
C VAL A 143 -4.07 12.44 -8.87
N GLU A 144 -3.68 12.86 -10.08
CA GLU A 144 -2.79 14.02 -10.26
C GLU A 144 -3.43 15.31 -9.73
N PHE A 145 -4.74 15.49 -9.96
CA PHE A 145 -5.47 16.64 -9.41
C PHE A 145 -5.38 16.69 -7.87
N LEU A 146 -5.57 15.56 -7.19
CA LEU A 146 -5.42 15.50 -5.73
C LEU A 146 -3.99 15.83 -5.29
N LEU A 147 -2.99 15.26 -5.95
CA LEU A 147 -1.58 15.51 -5.62
C LEU A 147 -1.17 16.96 -5.86
N GLU A 148 -1.69 17.63 -6.87
CA GLU A 148 -1.37 19.03 -7.20
C GLU A 148 -2.09 20.02 -6.26
N ASN A 149 -3.29 19.68 -5.79
CA ASN A 149 -4.10 20.56 -4.94
C ASN A 149 -3.99 20.26 -3.43
N MET A 150 -3.36 19.15 -3.04
CA MET A 150 -3.04 18.81 -1.66
C MET A 150 -1.56 18.40 -1.54
N PRO A 151 -0.62 19.34 -1.54
CA PRO A 151 0.82 19.06 -1.55
C PRO A 151 1.32 18.31 -0.30
N GLU A 152 0.58 18.32 0.79
CA GLU A 152 0.86 17.60 2.03
C GLU A 152 0.43 16.13 2.02
N LEU A 153 -0.36 15.68 1.04
CA LEU A 153 -0.85 14.30 0.95
C LEU A 153 0.26 13.34 0.51
N ASP A 154 0.62 12.39 1.33
CA ASP A 154 1.52 11.30 0.94
C ASP A 154 0.79 10.28 0.04
N LEU A 155 1.55 9.53 -0.76
CA LEU A 155 1.03 8.56 -1.74
C LEU A 155 1.50 7.15 -1.40
N CYS A 156 0.56 6.23 -1.24
CA CYS A 156 0.78 4.80 -1.30
C CYS A 156 0.45 4.35 -2.74
N LEU A 157 1.47 4.10 -3.56
CA LEU A 157 1.29 3.88 -4.99
C LEU A 157 1.26 2.39 -5.32
N ASP A 158 0.08 1.87 -5.69
CA ASP A 158 -0.04 0.52 -6.25
C ASP A 158 0.36 0.56 -7.74
N LEU A 159 1.45 -0.13 -8.06
CA LEU A 159 2.04 -0.14 -9.41
C LEU A 159 1.19 -0.93 -10.42
N TYR A 160 0.41 -1.92 -9.98
CA TYR A 160 -0.58 -2.59 -10.84
C TYR A 160 -1.68 -1.64 -11.27
N HIS A 161 -2.19 -0.80 -10.35
CA HIS A 161 -3.21 0.19 -10.68
C HIS A 161 -2.63 1.32 -11.51
N LEU A 162 -1.40 1.74 -11.27
CA LEU A 162 -0.70 2.72 -12.10
C LEU A 162 -0.50 2.19 -13.53
N ASN A 163 0.02 0.98 -13.70
CA ASN A 163 0.29 0.36 -15.01
C ASN A 163 -0.92 0.36 -15.95
N ARG A 164 -2.12 0.20 -15.38
CA ARG A 164 -3.38 0.21 -16.17
C ARG A 164 -3.78 1.60 -16.67
N ASN A 165 -3.16 2.67 -16.21
CA ASN A 165 -3.55 4.06 -16.49
C ASN A 165 -2.39 4.95 -16.94
N CYS A 166 -1.16 4.47 -16.89
CA CYS A 166 0.04 5.23 -17.18
C CYS A 166 0.99 4.40 -18.05
N GLN A 167 1.40 4.95 -19.19
CA GLN A 167 2.36 4.29 -20.09
C GLN A 167 3.82 4.45 -19.62
N ASP A 168 4.11 5.48 -18.82
CA ASP A 168 5.45 5.78 -18.29
C ASP A 168 5.42 5.76 -16.76
N MET A 169 5.37 4.57 -16.16
CA MET A 169 5.44 4.40 -14.71
C MET A 169 6.72 4.99 -14.10
N PRO A 170 7.94 4.77 -14.66
CA PRO A 170 9.14 5.39 -14.13
C PRO A 170 9.08 6.93 -14.14
N GLY A 171 8.53 7.55 -15.18
CA GLY A 171 8.34 8.99 -15.24
C GLY A 171 7.38 9.52 -14.18
N PHE A 172 6.25 8.83 -13.97
CA PHE A 172 5.31 9.15 -12.90
C PHE A 172 5.98 9.06 -11.51
N ILE A 173 6.72 7.99 -11.26
CA ILE A 173 7.43 7.78 -9.99
C ILE A 173 8.45 8.90 -9.76
N ARG A 174 9.24 9.29 -10.77
CA ARG A 174 10.20 10.40 -10.64
C ARG A 174 9.52 11.73 -10.39
N ARG A 175 8.38 11.99 -11.04
CA ARG A 175 7.61 13.24 -10.87
C ARG A 175 7.05 13.39 -9.46
N TYR A 176 6.52 12.33 -8.88
CA TYR A 176 5.84 12.36 -7.58
C TYR A 176 6.63 11.68 -6.46
N GLY A 177 7.88 11.26 -6.71
CA GLY A 177 8.67 10.41 -5.83
C GLY A 177 8.81 10.92 -4.40
N SER A 178 8.99 12.24 -4.21
CA SER A 178 9.06 12.85 -2.88
C SER A 178 7.77 12.71 -2.04
N ARG A 179 6.67 12.36 -2.69
CA ARG A 179 5.36 12.14 -2.09
C ARG A 179 5.05 10.66 -1.86
N ILE A 180 5.78 9.76 -2.51
CA ILE A 180 5.53 8.32 -2.42
C ILE A 180 6.15 7.80 -1.12
N CYS A 181 5.29 7.49 -0.15
CA CYS A 181 5.72 6.94 1.13
C CYS A 181 5.84 5.41 1.11
N MET A 182 5.15 4.75 0.19
CA MET A 182 5.25 3.30 -0.05
C MET A 182 4.70 2.94 -1.43
N VAL A 183 5.12 1.78 -1.94
CA VAL A 183 4.63 1.22 -3.21
C VAL A 183 4.15 -0.21 -3.00
N HIS A 184 3.12 -0.62 -3.77
CA HIS A 184 2.70 -2.02 -3.87
C HIS A 184 3.20 -2.61 -5.19
N PHE A 185 3.88 -3.75 -5.08
CA PHE A 185 4.28 -4.60 -6.19
C PHE A 185 3.27 -5.72 -6.33
N LYS A 186 2.40 -5.58 -7.29
CA LYS A 186 1.30 -6.49 -7.62
C LYS A 186 1.31 -6.76 -9.11
N ASP A 187 1.12 -8.00 -9.52
CA ASP A 187 1.24 -8.40 -10.91
C ASP A 187 0.12 -9.35 -11.34
N ALA A 188 -0.11 -9.45 -12.65
CA ALA A 188 -1.15 -10.29 -13.21
C ALA A 188 -0.78 -10.77 -14.61
N VAL A 189 -1.32 -11.92 -15.00
CA VAL A 189 -1.44 -12.38 -16.38
C VAL A 189 -2.91 -12.28 -16.76
N GLY A 190 -3.25 -11.36 -17.66
CA GLY A 190 -4.64 -11.00 -17.93
C GLY A 190 -5.35 -10.50 -16.65
N ASP A 191 -6.41 -11.22 -16.22
CA ASP A 191 -7.15 -10.91 -14.98
C ASP A 191 -6.72 -11.78 -13.77
N GLY A 192 -5.76 -12.70 -13.96
CA GLY A 192 -5.25 -13.61 -12.93
C GLY A 192 -4.07 -13.01 -12.20
N LEU A 193 -4.21 -12.77 -10.87
CA LEU A 193 -3.08 -12.32 -10.04
C LEU A 193 -2.03 -13.42 -9.94
N VAL A 194 -0.78 -13.01 -10.07
CA VAL A 194 0.41 -13.86 -9.94
C VAL A 194 1.42 -13.17 -9.03
N PRO A 195 2.45 -13.88 -8.52
CA PRO A 195 3.55 -13.25 -7.80
C PRO A 195 4.16 -12.10 -8.60
N ALA A 196 4.53 -11.00 -7.97
CA ALA A 196 5.18 -9.88 -8.62
C ALA A 196 6.43 -10.35 -9.39
N GLY A 197 6.59 -9.86 -10.61
CA GLY A 197 7.64 -10.26 -11.54
C GLY A 197 7.30 -11.49 -12.40
N GLN A 198 6.13 -12.11 -12.23
CA GLN A 198 5.68 -13.26 -13.03
C GLN A 198 4.49 -12.92 -13.95
N GLY A 199 4.07 -11.69 -13.98
CA GLY A 199 2.95 -11.21 -14.79
C GLY A 199 3.36 -10.49 -16.07
N ASP A 200 2.40 -9.76 -16.62
CA ASP A 200 2.56 -9.03 -17.88
C ASP A 200 3.09 -7.60 -17.68
N THR A 201 3.36 -7.16 -16.42
CA THR A 201 3.84 -5.82 -16.15
C THR A 201 5.30 -5.67 -16.59
N ASP A 202 5.57 -4.63 -17.40
CA ASP A 202 6.95 -4.23 -17.71
C ASP A 202 7.57 -3.50 -16.51
N TRP A 203 8.39 -4.20 -15.75
CA TRP A 203 9.10 -3.67 -14.59
C TRP A 203 10.39 -2.91 -14.93
N THR A 204 10.72 -2.78 -16.24
CA THR A 204 11.94 -2.12 -16.69
C THR A 204 11.99 -0.68 -16.18
N GLY A 205 13.03 -0.38 -15.39
CA GLY A 205 13.25 0.94 -14.81
C GLY A 205 12.30 1.34 -13.66
N VAL A 206 11.27 0.55 -13.33
CA VAL A 206 10.30 0.87 -12.27
C VAL A 206 10.96 0.79 -10.89
N VAL A 207 11.63 -0.34 -10.59
CA VAL A 207 12.35 -0.53 -9.32
C VAL A 207 13.46 0.52 -9.18
N GLN A 208 14.20 0.79 -10.27
CA GLN A 208 15.22 1.83 -10.30
C GLN A 208 14.65 3.21 -9.97
N ALA A 209 13.50 3.58 -10.57
CA ALA A 209 12.85 4.86 -10.31
C ALA A 209 12.40 5.00 -8.85
N CYS A 210 11.89 3.92 -8.24
CA CYS A 210 11.54 3.91 -6.81
C CYS A 210 12.77 4.13 -5.92
N LEU A 211 13.90 3.49 -6.24
CA LEU A 211 15.15 3.67 -5.49
C LEU A 211 15.71 5.08 -5.64
N GLU A 212 15.74 5.62 -6.87
CA GLU A 212 16.18 6.99 -7.16
C GLU A 212 15.32 8.05 -6.47
N ALA A 213 14.00 7.81 -6.40
CA ALA A 213 13.04 8.67 -5.70
C ALA A 213 13.14 8.57 -4.17
N GLY A 214 13.91 7.61 -3.64
CA GLY A 214 14.06 7.40 -2.19
C GLY A 214 12.81 6.83 -1.53
N VAL A 215 11.98 6.08 -2.26
CA VAL A 215 10.80 5.41 -1.69
C VAL A 215 11.23 4.50 -0.55
N PRO A 216 10.69 4.70 0.68
CA PRO A 216 11.20 3.96 1.84
C PRO A 216 10.74 2.51 1.91
N TYR A 217 9.50 2.21 1.47
CA TYR A 217 8.87 0.90 1.64
C TYR A 217 8.29 0.37 0.34
N ALA A 218 8.44 -0.95 0.14
CA ALA A 218 7.82 -1.69 -0.94
C ALA A 218 7.09 -2.91 -0.36
N PHE A 219 5.85 -3.11 -0.74
CA PHE A 219 5.05 -4.24 -0.28
C PHE A 219 4.65 -5.10 -1.46
N VAL A 220 4.97 -6.40 -1.41
CA VAL A 220 4.40 -7.36 -2.34
C VAL A 220 2.95 -7.63 -1.96
N GLU A 221 2.07 -7.72 -2.96
CA GLU A 221 0.64 -7.89 -2.76
C GLU A 221 0.04 -8.87 -3.78
N GLN A 222 -0.75 -9.84 -3.27
CA GLN A 222 -1.54 -10.74 -4.11
C GLN A 222 -2.73 -11.25 -3.31
N GLU A 223 -3.95 -10.76 -3.57
CA GLU A 223 -5.13 -11.10 -2.75
C GLU A 223 -5.85 -12.37 -3.21
N ARG A 224 -5.48 -12.93 -4.37
CA ARG A 224 -6.06 -14.16 -4.93
C ARG A 224 -4.95 -15.07 -5.41
N TRP A 225 -4.95 -16.32 -4.94
CA TRP A 225 -3.91 -17.29 -5.28
C TRP A 225 -4.51 -18.57 -5.85
N GLN A 226 -3.73 -19.27 -6.66
CA GLN A 226 -4.02 -20.60 -7.16
C GLN A 226 -3.09 -21.67 -6.55
N ARG A 227 -2.14 -21.24 -5.72
CA ARG A 227 -1.15 -22.06 -5.01
C ARG A 227 -1.11 -21.60 -3.54
N ASP A 228 -0.22 -22.18 -2.75
CA ASP A 228 0.01 -21.71 -1.38
C ASP A 228 0.38 -20.22 -1.36
N PRO A 229 -0.30 -19.39 -0.54
CA PRO A 229 -0.06 -17.94 -0.52
C PRO A 229 1.34 -17.58 -0.03
N TYR A 230 1.90 -18.36 0.88
CA TYR A 230 3.24 -18.07 1.41
C TYR A 230 4.32 -18.35 0.37
N ASP A 231 4.17 -19.41 -0.45
CA ASP A 231 5.06 -19.67 -1.58
C ASP A 231 5.01 -18.52 -2.59
N CYS A 232 3.81 -18.06 -2.94
CA CYS A 232 3.61 -16.92 -3.84
C CYS A 232 4.25 -15.63 -3.31
N LEU A 233 4.04 -15.32 -2.03
CA LEU A 233 4.62 -14.14 -1.39
C LEU A 233 6.16 -14.25 -1.30
N LYS A 234 6.68 -15.46 -1.03
CA LYS A 234 8.14 -15.68 -1.00
C LYS A 234 8.76 -15.41 -2.36
N GLU A 235 8.18 -15.97 -3.43
CA GLU A 235 8.65 -15.76 -4.80
C GLU A 235 8.65 -14.26 -5.18
N ALA A 236 7.58 -13.54 -4.82
CA ALA A 236 7.47 -12.10 -5.08
C ALA A 236 8.51 -11.28 -4.28
N MET A 237 8.73 -11.61 -3.00
CA MET A 237 9.75 -10.95 -2.17
C MET A 237 11.16 -11.20 -2.70
N ASP A 238 11.48 -12.46 -3.06
CA ASP A 238 12.80 -12.81 -3.59
C ASP A 238 13.09 -12.13 -4.93
N TRP A 239 12.07 -12.06 -5.80
CA TRP A 239 12.19 -11.32 -7.06
C TRP A 239 12.48 -9.83 -6.80
N LEU A 240 11.73 -9.20 -5.90
CA LEU A 240 11.91 -7.78 -5.61
C LEU A 240 13.29 -7.49 -4.98
N ASP A 241 13.75 -8.34 -4.07
CA ASP A 241 15.10 -8.23 -3.48
C ASP A 241 16.19 -8.36 -4.54
N GLN A 242 16.03 -9.30 -5.49
CA GLN A 242 16.97 -9.48 -6.60
C GLN A 242 16.98 -8.26 -7.52
N GLU A 243 15.81 -7.68 -7.87
CA GLU A 243 15.74 -6.48 -8.70
C GLU A 243 16.36 -5.25 -8.02
N MET A 244 16.12 -5.07 -6.71
CA MET A 244 16.76 -4.00 -5.94
C MET A 244 18.30 -4.14 -5.93
N ALA A 245 18.80 -5.37 -5.77
CA ALA A 245 20.23 -5.65 -5.80
C ALA A 245 20.83 -5.37 -7.19
N ASN A 246 20.16 -5.80 -8.26
CA ASN A 246 20.57 -5.55 -9.64
C ASN A 246 20.65 -4.05 -9.96
N CYS A 247 19.65 -3.27 -9.53
CA CYS A 247 19.63 -1.82 -9.71
C CYS A 247 20.79 -1.14 -8.96
N THR A 248 21.08 -1.59 -7.74
CA THR A 248 22.19 -1.02 -6.95
C THR A 248 23.55 -1.26 -7.62
N GLN A 249 23.78 -2.44 -8.18
CA GLN A 249 25.03 -2.78 -8.86
C GLN A 249 25.25 -1.95 -10.13
N ARG A 250 24.20 -1.64 -10.89
CA ARG A 250 24.31 -0.82 -12.12
C ARG A 250 24.73 0.62 -11.86
N ASN A 251 24.52 1.16 -10.67
CA ASN A 251 24.92 2.52 -10.30
C ASN A 251 26.41 2.64 -9.95
N TYR A 252 27.15 1.54 -9.89
CA TYR A 252 28.60 1.51 -9.62
C TYR A 252 29.45 1.21 -10.87
N LEU A 253 28.83 1.06 -12.04
CA LEU A 253 29.49 0.87 -13.33
C LEU A 253 29.33 2.10 -14.21
#